data_5dd043f5b831e6a64ffe5a3c3cffca34
#
_entry.id   5dd043f5b831e6a64ffe5a3c3cffca34
#
_cell.length_a   1.000
_cell.length_b   1.000
_cell.length_c   1.000
_cell.angle_alpha   90.00
_cell.angle_beta   90.00
_cell.angle_gamma   90.00
#
_symmetry.space_group_name_H-M   'P 1'
#
loop_
_entity.id
_entity.type
_entity.pdbx_description
1 polymer ?
#
loop_
_entity_poly.entity_id
_entity_poly.type
_entity_poly.pdbx_seq_one_letter_code
_entity_poly.pdbx_strand_id
1 'polypeptide(L)'
;MNYASFIRGARAGIKSLLLHKTRSLLTMLGIIFGVCSVIAMLAIGEGASFEAQERIRQKGALNIILRSKKPSGDASAGGAQRSYIADYGLKYADMERIRHSVPGIKRMLPQRLEAKRIRFPKHAECEVVGTLPLYREMIPNDMVAGRFLTDWDEREQKNICVLSEDLARSLFSHESPLEQEVRVANRAFTVVGVIRELSRVYQAGAGAGGPVSEGRVFVPLHTFRSHMGEQNIRRSAGSYQVERVQLSFLTVEFNNENDVARAAPLIRHALADLHKKQDFVVEVPLDELRALEATKRLFSFVLGSIAAISLLVGGIGIMNIMLATVTERTREIGVRRALGAKKRQIIAQFLMETGVLSVVGGLIGVVVGVFFPYLLSWGIHAMTGNEYRVVVTAWSVLMALGISVATGIAFGVYPARRAAELDPIEALRHG
;
A
#
# COMPACT_ATOMS: atom_id res chain seq x y z
N MET A 1 40.14 13.21 -23.40
CA MET A 1 40.67 12.79 -22.09
C MET A 1 41.11 11.33 -22.26
N ASN A 2 42.42 11.03 -22.17
CA ASN A 2 42.94 9.70 -22.50
C ASN A 2 42.58 8.69 -21.39
N TYR A 3 42.15 7.50 -21.76
CA TYR A 3 41.79 6.37 -20.87
C TYR A 3 42.87 6.09 -19.78
N ALA A 4 44.15 6.27 -20.13
CA ALA A 4 45.30 6.16 -19.22
C ALA A 4 45.33 7.24 -18.11
N SER A 5 44.73 8.43 -18.32
CA SER A 5 44.62 9.48 -17.30
C SER A 5 43.52 9.20 -16.30
N PHE A 6 42.44 8.55 -16.74
CA PHE A 6 41.32 8.12 -15.88
C PHE A 6 41.76 7.01 -14.90
N ILE A 7 42.45 5.97 -15.40
CA ILE A 7 42.95 4.87 -14.56
C ILE A 7 43.97 5.36 -13.54
N ARG A 8 44.85 6.33 -13.88
CA ARG A 8 45.82 6.92 -12.94
C ARG A 8 45.11 7.74 -11.86
N GLY A 9 44.07 8.48 -12.21
CA GLY A 9 43.27 9.24 -11.24
C GLY A 9 42.49 8.32 -10.29
N ALA A 10 41.89 7.25 -10.79
CA ALA A 10 41.21 6.27 -9.97
C ALA A 10 42.15 5.54 -8.99
N ARG A 11 43.32 5.11 -9.46
CA ARG A 11 44.37 4.52 -8.58
C ARG A 11 44.86 5.49 -7.50
N ALA A 12 45.04 6.77 -7.84
CA ALA A 12 45.45 7.78 -6.87
C ALA A 12 44.36 7.99 -5.80
N GLY A 13 43.06 8.02 -6.20
CA GLY A 13 41.93 8.10 -5.28
C GLY A 13 41.84 6.94 -4.30
N ILE A 14 41.98 5.71 -4.78
CA ILE A 14 42.00 4.50 -3.93
C ILE A 14 43.21 4.48 -2.99
N LYS A 15 44.37 4.89 -3.44
CA LYS A 15 45.58 4.98 -2.60
C LYS A 15 45.45 6.03 -1.48
N SER A 16 44.84 7.17 -1.78
CA SER A 16 44.54 8.24 -0.80
C SER A 16 43.57 7.75 0.31
N LEU A 17 42.55 6.95 -0.07
CA LEU A 17 41.63 6.30 0.88
C LEU A 17 42.34 5.40 1.90
N LEU A 18 43.35 4.65 1.46
CA LEU A 18 44.07 3.69 2.29
C LEU A 18 45.09 4.34 3.24
N LEU A 19 45.59 5.53 2.90
CA LEU A 19 46.56 6.25 3.72
C LEU A 19 45.94 6.91 4.95
N HIS A 20 44.67 7.41 4.87
CA HIS A 20 43.98 8.10 5.98
C HIS A 20 42.65 7.41 6.31
N LYS A 21 42.73 6.13 6.70
CA LYS A 21 41.57 5.23 6.86
C LYS A 21 40.43 5.82 7.72
N THR A 22 40.73 6.38 8.89
CA THR A 22 39.72 6.92 9.82
C THR A 22 38.96 8.11 9.24
N ARG A 23 39.71 9.05 8.59
CA ARG A 23 39.13 10.25 7.98
C ARG A 23 38.30 9.92 6.76
N SER A 24 38.79 9.03 5.89
CA SER A 24 38.07 8.55 4.70
C SER A 24 36.81 7.75 5.07
N LEU A 25 36.88 6.91 6.11
CA LEU A 25 35.75 6.18 6.61
C LEU A 25 34.66 7.13 7.11
N LEU A 26 35.01 8.14 7.92
CA LEU A 26 34.05 9.07 8.51
C LEU A 26 33.30 9.88 7.45
N THR A 27 33.98 10.29 6.36
CA THR A 27 33.33 11.03 5.27
C THR A 27 32.51 10.14 4.36
N MET A 28 33.02 8.93 4.05
CA MET A 28 32.23 7.95 3.29
C MET A 28 30.97 7.55 4.03
N LEU A 29 31.01 7.52 5.39
CA LEU A 29 29.84 7.19 6.20
C LEU A 29 28.67 8.16 5.95
N GLY A 30 28.93 9.46 5.79
CA GLY A 30 27.91 10.44 5.42
C GLY A 30 27.27 10.17 4.06
N ILE A 31 28.08 9.79 3.05
CA ILE A 31 27.58 9.42 1.73
C ILE A 31 26.82 8.09 1.80
N ILE A 32 27.38 7.10 2.49
CA ILE A 32 26.76 5.77 2.65
C ILE A 32 25.38 5.91 3.28
N PHE A 33 25.27 6.64 4.39
CA PHE A 33 23.98 6.87 5.05
C PHE A 33 23.02 7.69 4.18
N GLY A 34 23.51 8.71 3.48
CA GLY A 34 22.70 9.50 2.57
C GLY A 34 22.10 8.66 1.45
N VAL A 35 22.91 7.84 0.76
CA VAL A 35 22.48 6.94 -0.30
C VAL A 35 21.57 5.85 0.24
N CYS A 36 21.92 5.24 1.36
CA CYS A 36 21.10 4.22 2.03
C CYS A 36 19.71 4.78 2.37
N SER A 37 19.64 5.99 2.95
CA SER A 37 18.37 6.65 3.28
C SER A 37 17.51 6.93 2.06
N VAL A 38 18.11 7.38 0.94
CA VAL A 38 17.38 7.59 -0.32
C VAL A 38 16.79 6.29 -0.84
N ILE A 39 17.57 5.22 -0.88
CA ILE A 39 17.10 3.92 -1.37
C ILE A 39 16.03 3.34 -0.45
N ALA A 40 16.25 3.38 0.87
CA ALA A 40 15.28 2.87 1.84
C ALA A 40 13.95 3.65 1.76
N MET A 41 13.99 4.97 1.63
CA MET A 41 12.82 5.82 1.44
C MET A 41 12.03 5.42 0.20
N LEU A 42 12.71 5.29 -0.96
CA LEU A 42 12.07 4.92 -2.21
C LEU A 42 11.52 3.49 -2.16
N ALA A 43 12.27 2.55 -1.58
CA ALA A 43 11.86 1.15 -1.49
C ALA A 43 10.62 0.96 -0.60
N ILE A 44 10.57 1.62 0.56
CA ILE A 44 9.41 1.59 1.46
C ILE A 44 8.22 2.32 0.82
N GLY A 45 8.46 3.47 0.19
CA GLY A 45 7.43 4.24 -0.49
C GLY A 45 6.79 3.49 -1.66
N GLU A 46 7.58 2.80 -2.48
CA GLU A 46 7.07 1.96 -3.58
C GLU A 46 6.36 0.71 -3.06
N GLY A 47 6.87 0.06 -2.02
CA GLY A 47 6.24 -1.08 -1.38
C GLY A 47 4.85 -0.74 -0.83
N ALA A 48 4.74 0.36 -0.07
CA ALA A 48 3.47 0.86 0.46
C ALA A 48 2.49 1.26 -0.66
N SER A 49 2.98 1.89 -1.73
CA SER A 49 2.17 2.25 -2.90
C SER A 49 1.64 1.01 -3.62
N PHE A 50 2.47 0.00 -3.80
CA PHE A 50 2.06 -1.26 -4.43
C PHE A 50 0.98 -1.97 -3.62
N GLU A 51 1.15 -2.07 -2.30
CA GLU A 51 0.16 -2.69 -1.40
C GLU A 51 -1.16 -1.92 -1.39
N ALA A 52 -1.09 -0.59 -1.38
CA ALA A 52 -2.27 0.27 -1.46
C ALA A 52 -3.02 0.10 -2.79
N GLN A 53 -2.31 0.10 -3.92
CA GLN A 53 -2.90 -0.13 -5.24
C GLN A 53 -3.55 -1.52 -5.34
N GLU A 54 -2.90 -2.54 -4.79
CA GLU A 54 -3.45 -3.90 -4.78
C GLU A 54 -4.73 -3.99 -3.94
N ARG A 55 -4.77 -3.38 -2.74
CA ARG A 55 -5.99 -3.30 -1.92
C ARG A 55 -7.13 -2.58 -2.64
N ILE A 56 -6.84 -1.49 -3.36
CA ILE A 56 -7.85 -0.74 -4.10
C ILE A 56 -8.31 -1.51 -5.33
N ARG A 57 -7.40 -2.20 -6.02
CA ARG A 57 -7.75 -3.08 -7.11
C ARG A 57 -8.72 -4.18 -6.65
N GLN A 58 -8.51 -4.73 -5.45
CA GLN A 58 -9.41 -5.70 -4.84
C GLN A 58 -10.77 -5.12 -4.45
N LYS A 59 -10.84 -3.84 -4.08
CA LYS A 59 -12.10 -3.11 -3.80
C LYS A 59 -12.84 -2.69 -5.06
N GLY A 60 -12.14 -2.60 -6.20
CA GLY A 60 -12.60 -1.96 -7.42
C GLY A 60 -12.45 -0.43 -7.32
N ALA A 61 -11.46 0.12 -8.01
CA ALA A 61 -11.14 1.56 -7.95
C ALA A 61 -12.29 2.47 -8.41
N LEU A 62 -13.18 1.95 -9.26
CA LEU A 62 -14.33 2.67 -9.80
C LEU A 62 -15.63 2.42 -9.02
N ASN A 63 -15.56 1.77 -7.88
CA ASN A 63 -16.71 1.45 -7.05
C ASN A 63 -16.90 2.47 -5.93
N ILE A 64 -18.15 2.80 -5.62
CA ILE A 64 -18.58 3.40 -4.35
C ILE A 64 -19.31 2.33 -3.57
N ILE A 65 -18.86 2.06 -2.35
CA ILE A 65 -19.43 1.02 -1.49
C ILE A 65 -20.22 1.70 -0.38
N LEU A 66 -21.52 1.50 -0.37
CA LEU A 66 -22.37 1.93 0.72
C LEU A 66 -22.59 0.74 1.66
N ARG A 67 -22.39 0.95 2.93
CA ARG A 67 -22.57 -0.07 3.96
C ARG A 67 -23.52 0.40 5.04
N SER A 68 -24.50 -0.44 5.38
CA SER A 68 -25.38 -0.20 6.52
C SER A 68 -24.61 -0.30 7.83
N LYS A 69 -24.84 0.65 8.73
CA LYS A 69 -24.20 0.74 10.04
C LYS A 69 -25.24 0.93 11.12
N LYS A 70 -25.14 0.16 12.20
CA LYS A 70 -26.01 0.36 13.37
C LYS A 70 -25.68 1.72 14.03
N PRO A 71 -26.66 2.60 14.27
CA PRO A 71 -26.45 3.87 14.95
C PRO A 71 -25.90 3.66 16.36
N SER A 72 -24.87 4.41 16.73
CA SER A 72 -24.19 4.26 18.03
C SER A 72 -25.00 4.82 19.23
N GLY A 73 -26.14 5.48 18.98
CA GLY A 73 -26.93 6.19 20.00
C GLY A 73 -28.00 5.38 20.73
N ASP A 74 -28.40 4.22 20.21
CA ASP A 74 -29.53 3.48 20.80
C ASP A 74 -29.16 2.58 22.00
N ALA A 75 -27.86 2.48 22.33
CA ALA A 75 -27.42 1.66 23.47
C ALA A 75 -27.38 2.39 24.83
N SER A 76 -27.45 3.75 24.85
CA SER A 76 -27.17 4.54 26.04
C SER A 76 -28.36 5.36 26.57
N ALA A 77 -29.49 5.42 25.86
CA ALA A 77 -30.67 6.10 26.37
C ALA A 77 -31.44 5.19 27.32
N GLY A 78 -31.06 5.23 28.57
CA GLY A 78 -31.81 4.66 29.70
C GLY A 78 -33.10 5.43 29.94
N GLY A 79 -34.08 5.37 29.04
CA GLY A 79 -35.37 6.05 29.12
C GLY A 79 -36.39 5.43 28.17
N ALA A 80 -37.25 4.61 28.71
CA ALA A 80 -38.69 4.38 28.44
C ALA A 80 -39.23 4.20 27.01
N GLN A 81 -38.44 4.06 25.96
CA GLN A 81 -38.99 3.64 24.65
C GLN A 81 -38.02 2.70 23.95
N ARG A 82 -37.88 1.47 24.45
CA ARG A 82 -37.25 0.36 23.75
C ARG A 82 -38.17 0.01 22.58
N SER A 83 -37.89 0.57 21.41
CA SER A 83 -38.40 -0.02 20.18
C SER A 83 -37.83 -1.41 20.07
N TYR A 84 -38.67 -2.43 20.15
CA TYR A 84 -38.28 -3.84 20.03
C TYR A 84 -37.71 -4.16 18.65
N ILE A 85 -37.85 -3.25 17.69
CA ILE A 85 -37.40 -3.40 16.31
C ILE A 85 -36.51 -2.21 15.97
N ALA A 86 -35.22 -2.46 15.76
CA ALA A 86 -34.27 -1.48 15.23
C ALA A 86 -34.31 -1.56 13.70
N ASP A 87 -34.99 -0.60 13.05
CA ASP A 87 -34.98 -0.42 11.58
C ASP A 87 -33.89 0.60 11.24
N TYR A 88 -32.85 0.15 10.52
CA TYR A 88 -31.71 0.99 10.13
C TYR A 88 -31.06 0.48 8.83
N GLY A 89 -30.21 1.35 8.25
CA GLY A 89 -29.41 1.02 7.08
C GLY A 89 -30.13 1.21 5.76
N LEU A 90 -29.49 0.76 4.70
CA LEU A 90 -29.89 0.96 3.30
C LEU A 90 -31.17 0.17 2.96
N LYS A 91 -32.03 0.80 2.17
CA LYS A 91 -33.29 0.22 1.66
C LYS A 91 -33.23 0.08 0.13
N TYR A 92 -34.08 -0.79 -0.43
CA TYR A 92 -34.24 -0.88 -1.89
C TYR A 92 -34.68 0.44 -2.53
N ALA A 93 -35.49 1.25 -1.80
CA ALA A 93 -35.89 2.58 -2.25
C ALA A 93 -34.69 3.53 -2.40
N ASP A 94 -33.66 3.39 -1.56
CA ASP A 94 -32.44 4.20 -1.66
C ASP A 94 -31.64 3.84 -2.90
N MET A 95 -31.59 2.55 -3.25
CA MET A 95 -30.97 2.08 -4.49
C MET A 95 -31.63 2.72 -5.72
N GLU A 96 -32.98 2.72 -5.79
CA GLU A 96 -33.70 3.34 -6.89
C GLU A 96 -33.51 4.87 -6.91
N ARG A 97 -33.50 5.52 -5.75
CA ARG A 97 -33.19 6.95 -5.66
C ARG A 97 -31.82 7.28 -6.19
N ILE A 98 -30.79 6.52 -5.79
CA ILE A 98 -29.41 6.70 -6.30
C ILE A 98 -29.39 6.52 -7.81
N ARG A 99 -30.06 5.50 -8.33
CA ARG A 99 -30.14 5.21 -9.78
C ARG A 99 -30.69 6.40 -10.58
N HIS A 100 -31.69 7.09 -10.04
CA HIS A 100 -32.31 8.24 -10.70
C HIS A 100 -31.60 9.57 -10.48
N SER A 101 -30.91 9.73 -9.35
CA SER A 101 -30.32 11.03 -8.96
C SER A 101 -28.84 11.18 -9.35
N VAL A 102 -28.15 10.07 -9.60
CA VAL A 102 -26.69 10.07 -9.83
C VAL A 102 -26.40 9.65 -11.27
N PRO A 103 -25.83 10.52 -12.10
CA PRO A 103 -25.46 10.16 -13.46
C PRO A 103 -24.19 9.33 -13.52
N GLY A 104 -24.00 8.59 -14.63
CA GLY A 104 -22.77 7.85 -14.90
C GLY A 104 -22.65 6.49 -14.21
N ILE A 105 -23.71 6.02 -13.57
CA ILE A 105 -23.74 4.69 -12.97
C ILE A 105 -23.71 3.63 -14.09
N LYS A 106 -22.74 2.72 -14.01
CA LYS A 106 -22.62 1.58 -14.93
C LYS A 106 -23.40 0.38 -14.43
N ARG A 107 -23.20 0.00 -13.17
CA ARG A 107 -23.84 -1.17 -12.55
C ARG A 107 -24.04 -0.94 -11.06
N MET A 108 -25.03 -1.64 -10.49
CA MET A 108 -25.32 -1.60 -9.06
C MET A 108 -25.50 -3.01 -8.53
N LEU A 109 -24.83 -3.31 -7.44
CA LEU A 109 -24.85 -4.62 -6.80
C LEU A 109 -25.38 -4.50 -5.36
N PRO A 110 -26.66 -4.79 -5.13
CA PRO A 110 -27.22 -4.93 -3.80
C PRO A 110 -26.80 -6.25 -3.17
N GLN A 111 -26.46 -6.21 -1.88
CA GLN A 111 -26.08 -7.39 -1.12
C GLN A 111 -26.72 -7.37 0.26
N ARG A 112 -27.17 -8.54 0.69
CA ARG A 112 -27.67 -8.77 2.04
C ARG A 112 -26.79 -9.81 2.72
N LEU A 113 -26.26 -9.47 3.88
CA LEU A 113 -25.39 -10.35 4.67
C LEU A 113 -26.06 -10.67 6.00
N GLU A 114 -25.98 -11.94 6.40
CA GLU A 114 -26.45 -12.38 7.70
C GLU A 114 -25.63 -13.58 8.20
N ALA A 115 -25.18 -13.50 9.45
CA ALA A 115 -24.50 -14.60 10.10
C ALA A 115 -25.50 -15.71 10.44
N LYS A 116 -25.27 -16.93 9.99
CA LYS A 116 -26.09 -18.12 10.19
C LYS A 116 -25.22 -19.33 10.56
N ARG A 117 -25.89 -20.37 11.05
CA ARG A 117 -25.24 -21.66 11.33
C ARG A 117 -25.64 -22.69 10.29
N ILE A 118 -24.63 -23.35 9.76
CA ILE A 118 -24.82 -24.57 8.96
C ILE A 118 -25.00 -25.73 9.94
N ARG A 119 -25.96 -26.60 9.63
CA ARG A 119 -26.28 -27.78 10.46
C ARG A 119 -25.92 -29.10 9.79
N PHE A 120 -25.72 -29.10 8.51
CA PHE A 120 -25.38 -30.27 7.71
C PHE A 120 -24.50 -29.86 6.52
N PRO A 121 -23.45 -30.58 6.16
CA PRO A 121 -23.00 -31.89 6.70
C PRO A 121 -22.34 -31.80 8.06
N LYS A 122 -21.78 -30.67 8.43
CA LYS A 122 -21.15 -30.38 9.73
C LYS A 122 -21.69 -29.08 10.31
N HIS A 123 -21.52 -28.89 11.61
CA HIS A 123 -21.82 -27.61 12.25
C HIS A 123 -20.71 -26.60 11.96
N ALA A 124 -21.06 -25.49 11.33
CA ALA A 124 -20.15 -24.38 11.06
C ALA A 124 -20.88 -23.04 11.20
N GLU A 125 -20.17 -22.00 11.61
CA GLU A 125 -20.69 -20.64 11.57
C GLU A 125 -20.29 -20.01 10.25
N CYS A 126 -21.27 -19.53 9.48
CA CYS A 126 -21.05 -18.92 8.17
C CYS A 126 -21.77 -17.59 8.03
N GLU A 127 -21.31 -16.79 7.10
CA GLU A 127 -22.01 -15.60 6.63
C GLU A 127 -22.75 -15.93 5.33
N VAL A 128 -24.07 -15.80 5.36
CA VAL A 128 -24.90 -16.00 4.15
C VAL A 128 -25.02 -14.65 3.45
N VAL A 129 -24.66 -14.66 2.16
CA VAL A 129 -24.64 -13.49 1.30
C VAL A 129 -25.70 -13.67 0.22
N GLY A 130 -26.80 -12.94 0.33
CA GLY A 130 -27.77 -12.78 -0.75
C GLY A 130 -27.24 -11.77 -1.76
N THR A 131 -27.01 -12.20 -3.00
CA THR A 131 -26.39 -11.36 -4.04
C THR A 131 -26.92 -11.67 -5.43
N LEU A 132 -26.57 -10.83 -6.41
CA LEU A 132 -26.89 -11.02 -7.82
C LEU A 132 -25.74 -11.74 -8.56
N PRO A 133 -26.02 -12.35 -9.72
CA PRO A 133 -25.00 -12.94 -10.60
C PRO A 133 -23.86 -11.97 -10.95
N LEU A 134 -24.18 -10.69 -11.00
CA LEU A 134 -23.27 -9.57 -11.23
C LEU A 134 -22.09 -9.48 -10.23
N TYR A 135 -22.20 -10.13 -9.06
CA TYR A 135 -21.16 -10.20 -8.04
C TYR A 135 -19.81 -10.68 -8.62
N ARG A 136 -19.86 -11.71 -9.46
CA ARG A 136 -18.65 -12.28 -10.07
C ARG A 136 -17.87 -11.29 -10.93
N GLU A 137 -18.57 -10.36 -11.59
CA GLU A 137 -17.95 -9.39 -12.48
C GLU A 137 -17.46 -8.13 -11.75
N MET A 138 -18.14 -7.76 -10.67
CA MET A 138 -17.84 -6.53 -9.94
C MET A 138 -16.82 -6.73 -8.82
N ILE A 139 -16.77 -7.93 -8.23
CA ILE A 139 -15.90 -8.23 -7.09
C ILE A 139 -14.88 -9.28 -7.50
N PRO A 140 -13.58 -9.01 -7.32
CA PRO A 140 -12.53 -9.96 -7.68
C PRO A 140 -12.67 -11.28 -6.94
N ASN A 141 -12.86 -12.35 -7.69
CA ASN A 141 -12.97 -13.72 -7.20
C ASN A 141 -12.54 -14.71 -8.29
N ASP A 142 -12.08 -15.89 -7.88
CA ASP A 142 -11.71 -16.98 -8.76
C ASP A 142 -12.67 -18.17 -8.55
N MET A 143 -13.16 -18.74 -9.64
CA MET A 143 -13.90 -20.01 -9.57
C MET A 143 -12.93 -21.16 -9.33
N VAL A 144 -13.12 -21.87 -8.23
CA VAL A 144 -12.35 -23.06 -7.89
C VAL A 144 -12.96 -24.31 -8.51
N ALA A 145 -14.31 -24.42 -8.45
CA ALA A 145 -15.07 -25.54 -9.01
C ALA A 145 -16.51 -25.14 -9.32
N GLY A 146 -17.11 -25.78 -10.30
CA GLY A 146 -18.51 -25.57 -10.67
C GLY A 146 -18.78 -24.24 -11.35
N ARG A 147 -19.93 -23.63 -11.07
CA ARG A 147 -20.39 -22.35 -11.63
C ARG A 147 -20.89 -21.40 -10.55
N PHE A 148 -20.92 -20.11 -10.87
CA PHE A 148 -21.57 -19.10 -10.03
C PHE A 148 -23.09 -19.04 -10.31
N LEU A 149 -23.78 -18.19 -9.56
CA LEU A 149 -25.20 -17.89 -9.75
C LEU A 149 -25.45 -17.32 -11.15
N THR A 150 -26.60 -17.60 -11.73
CA THR A 150 -27.05 -17.08 -13.02
C THR A 150 -28.34 -16.27 -12.85
N ASP A 151 -28.67 -15.43 -13.85
CA ASP A 151 -29.92 -14.65 -13.84
C ASP A 151 -31.16 -15.57 -13.82
N TRP A 152 -31.03 -16.78 -14.35
CA TRP A 152 -32.11 -17.77 -14.31
C TRP A 152 -32.32 -18.29 -12.88
N ASP A 153 -31.27 -18.59 -12.16
CA ASP A 153 -31.33 -19.02 -10.75
C ASP A 153 -31.97 -17.95 -9.87
N GLU A 154 -31.68 -16.67 -10.15
CA GLU A 154 -32.25 -15.52 -9.45
C GLU A 154 -33.76 -15.38 -9.74
N ARG A 155 -34.20 -15.50 -11.01
CA ARG A 155 -35.59 -15.38 -11.40
C ARG A 155 -36.46 -16.53 -10.89
N GLU A 156 -35.95 -17.75 -10.97
CA GLU A 156 -36.63 -18.97 -10.52
C GLU A 156 -36.54 -19.18 -9.01
N GLN A 157 -35.86 -18.28 -8.27
CA GLN A 157 -35.65 -18.37 -6.82
C GLN A 157 -35.12 -19.75 -6.37
N LYS A 158 -34.15 -20.30 -7.13
CA LYS A 158 -33.65 -21.64 -6.87
C LYS A 158 -32.96 -21.75 -5.54
N ASN A 159 -33.14 -22.88 -4.85
CA ASN A 159 -32.45 -23.24 -3.62
C ASN A 159 -31.05 -23.77 -3.93
N ILE A 160 -30.18 -22.91 -4.49
CA ILE A 160 -28.80 -23.24 -4.79
C ILE A 160 -27.88 -22.30 -4.03
N CYS A 161 -26.65 -22.75 -3.81
CA CYS A 161 -25.62 -21.92 -3.19
C CYS A 161 -24.25 -22.14 -3.82
N VAL A 162 -23.39 -21.12 -3.65
CA VAL A 162 -21.98 -21.17 -3.95
C VAL A 162 -21.25 -20.98 -2.63
N LEU A 163 -20.23 -21.81 -2.35
CA LEU A 163 -19.46 -21.75 -1.13
C LEU A 163 -18.16 -21.01 -1.34
N SER A 164 -17.67 -20.31 -0.31
CA SER A 164 -16.27 -19.88 -0.27
C SER A 164 -15.37 -21.12 -0.09
N GLU A 165 -14.15 -21.05 -0.64
CA GLU A 165 -13.18 -22.15 -0.60
C GLU A 165 -12.88 -22.60 0.83
N ASP A 166 -12.71 -21.65 1.77
CA ASP A 166 -12.44 -21.95 3.17
C ASP A 166 -13.56 -22.75 3.82
N LEU A 167 -14.80 -22.33 3.56
CA LEU A 167 -15.98 -23.03 4.07
C LEU A 167 -16.16 -24.41 3.41
N ALA A 168 -15.93 -24.51 2.11
CA ALA A 168 -16.01 -25.79 1.41
C ALA A 168 -15.00 -26.81 1.96
N ARG A 169 -13.77 -26.38 2.26
CA ARG A 169 -12.75 -27.22 2.89
C ARG A 169 -13.13 -27.64 4.32
N SER A 170 -13.70 -26.71 5.11
CA SER A 170 -14.15 -27.01 6.47
C SER A 170 -15.29 -28.05 6.48
N LEU A 171 -16.28 -27.92 5.57
CA LEU A 171 -17.44 -28.79 5.56
C LEU A 171 -17.18 -30.17 4.94
N PHE A 172 -16.47 -30.23 3.82
CA PHE A 172 -16.34 -31.43 3.00
C PHE A 172 -14.96 -32.09 3.03
N SER A 173 -13.95 -31.42 3.64
CA SER A 173 -12.59 -31.96 3.82
C SER A 173 -11.95 -32.46 2.50
N HIS A 174 -12.31 -33.66 2.03
CA HIS A 174 -11.74 -34.33 0.86
C HIS A 174 -12.79 -34.72 -0.21
N GLU A 175 -14.08 -34.53 0.08
CA GLU A 175 -15.15 -34.83 -0.87
C GLU A 175 -15.45 -33.63 -1.77
N SER A 176 -15.93 -33.88 -2.99
CA SER A 176 -16.40 -32.82 -3.86
C SER A 176 -17.64 -32.16 -3.25
N PRO A 177 -17.63 -30.85 -3.02
CA PRO A 177 -18.80 -30.15 -2.51
C PRO A 177 -19.92 -29.97 -3.55
N LEU A 178 -19.62 -30.17 -4.85
CA LEU A 178 -20.58 -29.94 -5.93
C LEU A 178 -21.72 -30.95 -5.86
N GLU A 179 -22.94 -30.45 -6.11
CA GLU A 179 -24.20 -31.19 -6.07
C GLU A 179 -24.61 -31.74 -4.69
N GLN A 180 -23.81 -31.45 -3.65
CA GLN A 180 -24.10 -31.79 -2.26
C GLN A 180 -25.13 -30.83 -1.67
N GLU A 181 -25.92 -31.34 -0.70
CA GLU A 181 -26.87 -30.55 0.06
C GLU A 181 -26.20 -29.91 1.28
N VAL A 182 -26.41 -28.61 1.48
CA VAL A 182 -26.01 -27.87 2.68
C VAL A 182 -27.23 -27.25 3.34
N ARG A 183 -27.40 -27.47 4.64
CA ARG A 183 -28.55 -26.91 5.40
C ARG A 183 -28.13 -25.66 6.18
N VAL A 184 -28.61 -24.52 5.68
CA VAL A 184 -28.39 -23.21 6.28
C VAL A 184 -29.72 -22.69 6.83
N ALA A 185 -29.76 -22.30 8.08
CA ALA A 185 -30.94 -21.74 8.73
C ALA A 185 -32.24 -22.62 8.55
N ASN A 186 -32.11 -23.96 8.62
CA ASN A 186 -33.18 -24.96 8.40
C ASN A 186 -33.67 -25.07 6.95
N ARG A 187 -32.99 -24.50 5.97
CA ARG A 187 -33.29 -24.65 4.55
C ARG A 187 -32.19 -25.41 3.86
N ALA A 188 -32.55 -26.30 2.95
CA ALA A 188 -31.63 -27.05 2.13
C ALA A 188 -31.26 -26.26 0.88
N PHE A 189 -29.97 -26.18 0.57
CA PHE A 189 -29.42 -25.58 -0.62
C PHE A 189 -28.48 -26.57 -1.32
N THR A 190 -28.58 -26.66 -2.64
CA THR A 190 -27.65 -27.49 -3.41
C THR A 190 -26.44 -26.66 -3.81
N VAL A 191 -25.23 -27.17 -3.56
CA VAL A 191 -23.97 -26.51 -3.90
C VAL A 191 -23.71 -26.62 -5.40
N VAL A 192 -23.66 -25.49 -6.12
CA VAL A 192 -23.41 -25.44 -7.56
C VAL A 192 -22.01 -24.94 -7.91
N GLY A 193 -21.27 -24.42 -6.95
CA GLY A 193 -19.90 -23.95 -7.17
C GLY A 193 -19.15 -23.60 -5.89
N VAL A 194 -17.85 -23.42 -6.07
CA VAL A 194 -16.93 -22.97 -5.02
C VAL A 194 -16.10 -21.82 -5.57
N ILE A 195 -16.02 -20.73 -4.82
CA ILE A 195 -15.22 -19.56 -5.18
C ILE A 195 -14.15 -19.26 -4.15
N ARG A 196 -13.04 -18.72 -4.62
CA ARG A 196 -12.00 -18.07 -3.80
C ARG A 196 -12.20 -16.57 -3.87
N GLU A 197 -12.51 -15.96 -2.74
CA GLU A 197 -12.61 -14.51 -2.65
C GLU A 197 -11.22 -13.88 -2.52
N LEU A 198 -10.87 -12.98 -3.43
CA LEU A 198 -9.60 -12.25 -3.41
C LEU A 198 -9.71 -10.97 -2.57
N SER A 199 -10.93 -10.50 -2.32
CA SER A 199 -11.19 -9.26 -1.59
C SER A 199 -11.64 -9.52 -0.15
N ARG A 200 -10.85 -9.04 0.82
CA ARG A 200 -11.20 -9.07 2.25
C ARG A 200 -12.15 -7.94 2.70
N VAL A 201 -12.42 -6.98 1.83
CA VAL A 201 -13.20 -5.77 2.17
C VAL A 201 -14.61 -6.10 2.61
N TYR A 202 -15.20 -7.07 1.93
CA TYR A 202 -16.55 -7.55 2.22
C TYR A 202 -16.58 -8.54 3.39
N GLN A 203 -15.41 -8.95 3.92
CA GLN A 203 -15.32 -9.85 5.09
C GLN A 203 -15.58 -9.15 6.42
N ALA A 204 -15.48 -7.82 6.48
CA ALA A 204 -15.72 -7.02 7.69
C ALA A 204 -17.21 -6.70 7.94
N GLY A 205 -18.14 -7.42 7.31
CA GLY A 205 -19.57 -7.16 7.39
C GLY A 205 -20.25 -7.56 8.71
N ALA A 206 -19.69 -8.47 9.48
CA ALA A 206 -20.14 -8.73 10.83
C ALA A 206 -19.64 -7.57 11.71
N GLY A 207 -20.58 -6.75 12.19
CA GLY A 207 -20.27 -5.64 13.12
C GLY A 207 -19.32 -6.10 14.23
N ALA A 208 -18.41 -5.25 14.65
CA ALA A 208 -17.41 -5.53 15.68
C ALA A 208 -18.05 -6.27 16.88
N GLY A 209 -17.80 -7.58 17.00
CA GLY A 209 -18.40 -8.42 18.05
C GLY A 209 -19.24 -9.61 17.53
N GLY A 210 -19.30 -9.89 16.21
CA GLY A 210 -19.89 -11.12 15.68
C GLY A 210 -18.92 -12.31 15.80
N PRO A 211 -19.46 -13.56 15.87
CA PRO A 211 -18.62 -14.77 15.86
C PRO A 211 -17.77 -14.79 14.58
N VAL A 212 -16.54 -15.29 14.70
CA VAL A 212 -15.64 -15.47 13.55
C VAL A 212 -16.28 -16.49 12.62
N SER A 213 -16.71 -16.07 11.44
CA SER A 213 -17.30 -16.98 10.46
C SER A 213 -16.19 -17.80 9.79
N GLU A 214 -16.43 -19.10 9.62
CA GLU A 214 -15.51 -20.03 8.94
C GLU A 214 -15.50 -19.81 7.41
N GLY A 215 -16.44 -19.01 6.89
CA GLY A 215 -16.54 -18.65 5.48
C GLY A 215 -17.94 -18.20 5.07
N ARG A 216 -18.19 -18.16 3.76
CA ARG A 216 -19.40 -17.58 3.17
C ARG A 216 -20.17 -18.55 2.32
N VAL A 217 -21.51 -18.35 2.32
CA VAL A 217 -22.46 -19.03 1.45
C VAL A 217 -23.17 -17.98 0.60
N PHE A 218 -22.99 -18.02 -0.70
CA PHE A 218 -23.66 -17.12 -1.64
C PHE A 218 -24.93 -17.75 -2.16
N VAL A 219 -26.02 -17.03 -2.04
CA VAL A 219 -27.35 -17.45 -2.53
C VAL A 219 -27.96 -16.35 -3.39
N PRO A 220 -28.91 -16.69 -4.31
CA PRO A 220 -29.63 -15.66 -5.05
C PRO A 220 -30.35 -14.69 -4.10
N LEU A 221 -30.33 -13.39 -4.41
CA LEU A 221 -30.87 -12.34 -3.53
C LEU A 221 -32.37 -12.51 -3.27
N HIS A 222 -33.15 -12.88 -4.29
CA HIS A 222 -34.57 -13.16 -4.12
C HIS A 222 -34.81 -14.39 -3.24
N THR A 223 -34.01 -15.45 -3.42
CA THR A 223 -34.08 -16.65 -2.57
C THR A 223 -33.71 -16.31 -1.12
N PHE A 224 -32.69 -15.49 -0.93
CA PHE A 224 -32.33 -15.01 0.42
C PHE A 224 -33.52 -14.28 1.07
N ARG A 225 -34.12 -13.34 0.33
CA ARG A 225 -35.24 -12.53 0.83
C ARG A 225 -36.48 -13.38 1.15
N SER A 226 -36.82 -14.37 0.32
CA SER A 226 -37.96 -15.22 0.53
C SER A 226 -37.81 -16.21 1.70
N HIS A 227 -36.57 -16.70 1.95
CA HIS A 227 -36.31 -17.70 2.98
C HIS A 227 -35.86 -17.14 4.32
N MET A 228 -35.05 -16.06 4.32
CA MET A 228 -34.46 -15.50 5.52
C MET A 228 -35.12 -14.21 5.98
N GLY A 229 -35.87 -13.54 5.10
CA GLY A 229 -36.58 -12.30 5.40
C GLY A 229 -35.66 -11.11 5.59
N GLU A 230 -36.22 -10.02 6.13
CA GLU A 230 -35.50 -8.76 6.39
C GLU A 230 -35.15 -8.59 7.87
N GLN A 231 -35.65 -9.46 8.75
CA GLN A 231 -35.52 -9.35 10.20
C GLN A 231 -34.47 -10.32 10.75
N ASN A 232 -33.48 -9.79 11.43
CA ASN A 232 -32.51 -10.57 12.17
C ASN A 232 -32.88 -10.56 13.66
N ILE A 233 -33.25 -11.73 14.18
CA ILE A 233 -33.67 -11.90 15.56
C ILE A 233 -32.51 -12.44 16.37
N ARG A 234 -31.90 -11.58 17.21
CA ARG A 234 -30.88 -12.01 18.19
C ARG A 234 -31.52 -12.21 19.55
N ARG A 235 -31.43 -13.43 20.07
CA ARG A 235 -31.83 -13.77 21.44
C ARG A 235 -30.56 -13.92 22.27
N SER A 236 -30.39 -13.07 23.27
CA SER A 236 -29.37 -13.20 24.31
C SER A 236 -30.07 -13.39 25.67
N ALA A 237 -29.38 -13.95 26.64
CA ALA A 237 -29.96 -14.18 27.96
C ALA A 237 -30.61 -12.90 28.53
N GLY A 238 -31.94 -12.89 28.59
CA GLY A 238 -32.72 -11.77 29.11
C GLY A 238 -32.98 -10.58 28.15
N SER A 239 -32.54 -10.63 26.89
CA SER A 239 -32.81 -9.59 25.88
C SER A 239 -33.27 -10.16 24.55
N TYR A 240 -34.24 -9.50 23.96
CA TYR A 240 -34.79 -9.83 22.64
C TYR A 240 -34.56 -8.60 21.74
N GLN A 241 -33.66 -8.73 20.75
CA GLN A 241 -33.36 -7.65 19.81
C GLN A 241 -33.77 -8.10 18.42
N VAL A 242 -34.62 -7.32 17.75
CA VAL A 242 -34.99 -7.50 16.36
C VAL A 242 -34.35 -6.36 15.57
N GLU A 243 -33.51 -6.72 14.64
CA GLU A 243 -32.89 -5.78 13.70
C GLU A 243 -33.50 -5.99 12.33
N ARG A 244 -33.98 -4.91 11.72
CA ARG A 244 -34.50 -4.92 10.34
C ARG A 244 -33.55 -4.12 9.46
N VAL A 245 -32.91 -4.81 8.52
CA VAL A 245 -32.01 -4.23 7.53
C VAL A 245 -32.33 -4.85 6.18
N GLN A 246 -32.60 -4.03 5.17
CA GLN A 246 -32.95 -4.55 3.83
C GLN A 246 -31.71 -4.87 3.01
N LEU A 247 -30.72 -3.97 2.99
CA LEU A 247 -29.45 -4.15 2.32
C LEU A 247 -28.31 -3.95 3.29
N SER A 248 -27.35 -4.86 3.32
CA SER A 248 -26.13 -4.73 4.10
C SER A 248 -25.08 -3.88 3.37
N PHE A 249 -24.99 -4.11 2.04
CA PHE A 249 -24.12 -3.36 1.14
C PHE A 249 -24.85 -3.00 -0.15
N LEU A 250 -24.48 -1.89 -0.71
CA LEU A 250 -24.80 -1.49 -2.08
C LEU A 250 -23.54 -1.00 -2.74
N THR A 251 -23.02 -1.75 -3.71
CA THR A 251 -21.85 -1.37 -4.49
C THR A 251 -22.32 -0.74 -5.80
N VAL A 252 -21.83 0.47 -6.08
CA VAL A 252 -22.16 1.22 -7.30
C VAL A 252 -20.88 1.40 -8.12
N GLU A 253 -20.86 0.84 -9.33
CA GLU A 253 -19.76 0.93 -10.29
C GLU A 253 -19.99 2.10 -11.25
N PHE A 254 -18.90 2.84 -11.51
CA PHE A 254 -18.86 3.95 -12.47
C PHE A 254 -17.93 3.64 -13.65
N ASN A 255 -18.03 4.44 -14.71
CA ASN A 255 -17.19 4.26 -15.90
C ASN A 255 -15.80 4.88 -15.73
N ASN A 256 -15.70 5.99 -14.98
CA ASN A 256 -14.48 6.78 -14.84
C ASN A 256 -14.25 7.25 -13.39
N GLU A 257 -13.00 7.51 -13.03
CA GLU A 257 -12.63 8.06 -11.72
C GLU A 257 -13.26 9.44 -11.43
N ASN A 258 -13.42 10.28 -12.46
CA ASN A 258 -14.06 11.58 -12.33
C ASN A 258 -15.54 11.47 -11.95
N ASP A 259 -16.22 10.43 -12.45
CA ASP A 259 -17.61 10.17 -12.13
C ASP A 259 -17.73 9.71 -10.67
N VAL A 260 -16.82 8.87 -10.18
CA VAL A 260 -16.74 8.46 -8.76
C VAL A 260 -16.60 9.69 -7.85
N ALA A 261 -15.66 10.59 -8.17
CA ALA A 261 -15.40 11.79 -7.37
C ALA A 261 -16.62 12.73 -7.29
N ARG A 262 -17.40 12.82 -8.38
CA ARG A 262 -18.64 13.64 -8.43
C ARG A 262 -19.82 12.94 -7.78
N ALA A 263 -19.91 11.63 -7.94
CA ALA A 263 -21.04 10.84 -7.45
C ALA A 263 -21.05 10.71 -5.92
N ALA A 264 -19.89 10.56 -5.27
CA ALA A 264 -19.81 10.36 -3.82
C ALA A 264 -20.54 11.46 -2.99
N PRO A 265 -20.32 12.77 -3.22
CA PRO A 265 -21.08 13.81 -2.52
C PRO A 265 -22.56 13.82 -2.90
N LEU A 266 -22.92 13.51 -4.16
CA LEU A 266 -24.31 13.43 -4.59
C LEU A 266 -25.06 12.31 -3.87
N ILE A 267 -24.44 11.12 -3.75
CA ILE A 267 -25.01 9.98 -3.01
C ILE A 267 -25.21 10.35 -1.54
N ARG A 268 -24.20 10.95 -0.91
CA ARG A 268 -24.30 11.39 0.50
C ARG A 268 -25.46 12.37 0.67
N HIS A 269 -25.60 13.34 -0.22
CA HIS A 269 -26.67 14.33 -0.17
C HIS A 269 -28.06 13.71 -0.42
N ALA A 270 -28.18 12.83 -1.43
CA ALA A 270 -29.43 12.17 -1.77
C ALA A 270 -29.99 11.29 -0.64
N LEU A 271 -29.10 10.75 0.21
CA LEU A 271 -29.48 9.91 1.35
C LEU A 271 -29.56 10.63 2.67
N ALA A 272 -28.94 11.81 2.82
CA ALA A 272 -28.83 12.55 4.10
C ALA A 272 -30.19 12.84 4.74
N ASP A 273 -31.17 13.25 3.94
CA ASP A 273 -32.51 13.61 4.44
C ASP A 273 -33.29 12.41 4.96
N LEU A 274 -33.03 11.21 4.41
CA LEU A 274 -33.72 9.98 4.79
C LEU A 274 -33.06 9.27 5.97
N HIS A 275 -31.75 9.42 6.10
CA HIS A 275 -30.90 8.72 7.06
C HIS A 275 -30.36 9.67 8.15
N LYS A 276 -31.27 10.39 8.84
CA LYS A 276 -30.91 11.35 9.92
C LYS A 276 -30.08 10.74 11.05
N LYS A 277 -30.17 9.42 11.27
CA LYS A 277 -29.44 8.67 12.29
C LYS A 277 -28.02 8.25 11.86
N GLN A 278 -27.55 8.66 10.69
CA GLN A 278 -26.25 8.25 10.13
C GLN A 278 -26.01 6.74 10.19
N ASP A 279 -26.99 5.99 9.74
CA ASP A 279 -27.04 4.54 9.78
C ASP A 279 -26.42 3.84 8.53
N PHE A 280 -25.67 4.59 7.74
CA PHE A 280 -24.88 4.10 6.64
C PHE A 280 -23.51 4.79 6.55
N VAL A 281 -22.57 4.14 5.85
CA VAL A 281 -21.23 4.68 5.56
C VAL A 281 -21.02 4.59 4.06
N VAL A 282 -20.45 5.62 3.46
CA VAL A 282 -20.03 5.67 2.06
C VAL A 282 -18.51 5.54 2.01
N GLU A 283 -18.04 4.41 1.56
CA GLU A 283 -16.62 4.12 1.35
C GLU A 283 -16.28 4.36 -0.12
N VAL A 284 -15.30 5.21 -0.37
CA VAL A 284 -14.79 5.53 -1.71
C VAL A 284 -13.34 5.08 -1.77
N PRO A 285 -13.03 3.92 -2.37
CA PRO A 285 -11.66 3.41 -2.43
C PRO A 285 -10.67 4.39 -3.07
N LEU A 286 -11.14 5.20 -4.03
CA LEU A 286 -10.34 6.24 -4.67
C LEU A 286 -9.87 7.33 -3.67
N ASP A 287 -10.70 7.70 -2.69
CA ASP A 287 -10.33 8.68 -1.67
C ASP A 287 -9.28 8.10 -0.71
N GLU A 288 -9.37 6.82 -0.39
CA GLU A 288 -8.33 6.11 0.38
C GLU A 288 -6.99 6.13 -0.35
N LEU A 289 -6.99 5.91 -1.69
CA LEU A 289 -5.78 5.99 -2.51
C LEU A 289 -5.14 7.38 -2.44
N ARG A 290 -5.95 8.43 -2.65
CA ARG A 290 -5.48 9.82 -2.61
C ARG A 290 -4.89 10.18 -1.24
N ALA A 291 -5.52 9.73 -0.16
CA ALA A 291 -5.01 9.95 1.19
C ALA A 291 -3.68 9.23 1.43
N LEU A 292 -3.53 7.99 0.92
CA LEU A 292 -2.28 7.25 1.00
C LEU A 292 -1.17 7.90 0.16
N GLU A 293 -1.49 8.40 -1.04
CA GLU A 293 -0.53 9.15 -1.87
C GLU A 293 -0.08 10.45 -1.19
N ALA A 294 -1.00 11.19 -0.56
CA ALA A 294 -0.66 12.40 0.20
C ALA A 294 0.27 12.07 1.37
N THR A 295 -0.02 11.01 2.10
CA THR A 295 0.82 10.51 3.20
C THR A 295 2.20 10.07 2.69
N LYS A 296 2.26 9.34 1.55
CA LYS A 296 3.52 8.96 0.90
C LYS A 296 4.37 10.18 0.54
N ARG A 297 3.75 11.23 -0.03
CA ARG A 297 4.45 12.50 -0.36
C ARG A 297 5.04 13.15 0.88
N LEU A 298 4.28 13.20 1.99
CA LEU A 298 4.76 13.75 3.26
C LEU A 298 5.98 12.96 3.77
N PHE A 299 5.90 11.63 3.83
CA PHE A 299 7.02 10.79 4.26
C PHE A 299 8.23 10.93 3.32
N SER A 300 8.01 10.98 2.01
CA SER A 300 9.08 11.20 1.03
C SER A 300 9.76 12.55 1.23
N PHE A 301 9.03 13.60 1.57
CA PHE A 301 9.60 14.91 1.85
C PHE A 301 10.45 14.88 3.14
N VAL A 302 9.94 14.30 4.23
CA VAL A 302 10.67 14.22 5.51
C VAL A 302 11.93 13.37 5.37
N LEU A 303 11.82 12.16 4.84
CA LEU A 303 12.96 11.26 4.68
C LEU A 303 13.97 11.81 3.66
N GLY A 304 13.48 12.43 2.58
CA GLY A 304 14.32 13.12 1.60
C GLY A 304 15.10 14.27 2.20
N SER A 305 14.50 15.03 3.13
CA SER A 305 15.19 16.09 3.87
C SER A 305 16.31 15.53 4.76
N ILE A 306 16.06 14.41 5.45
CA ILE A 306 17.08 13.73 6.28
C ILE A 306 18.23 13.23 5.40
N ALA A 307 17.90 12.63 4.24
CA ALA A 307 18.92 12.17 3.29
C ALA A 307 19.74 13.34 2.74
N ALA A 308 19.10 14.46 2.41
CA ALA A 308 19.78 15.69 1.95
C ALA A 308 20.75 16.24 3.00
N ILE A 309 20.32 16.30 4.26
CA ILE A 309 21.19 16.72 5.38
C ILE A 309 22.38 15.76 5.52
N SER A 310 22.15 14.45 5.46
CA SER A 310 23.22 13.45 5.55
C SER A 310 24.23 13.57 4.40
N LEU A 311 23.75 13.78 3.18
CA LEU A 311 24.61 14.03 2.01
C LEU A 311 25.37 15.35 2.10
N LEU A 312 24.74 16.38 2.65
CA LEU A 312 25.41 17.67 2.88
C LEU A 312 26.55 17.52 3.89
N VAL A 313 26.32 16.83 5.01
CA VAL A 313 27.36 16.56 6.01
C VAL A 313 28.48 15.71 5.40
N GLY A 314 28.13 14.66 4.63
CA GLY A 314 29.11 13.85 3.89
C GLY A 314 29.91 14.66 2.88
N GLY A 315 29.24 15.57 2.16
CA GLY A 315 29.85 16.49 1.18
C GLY A 315 30.82 17.46 1.83
N ILE A 316 30.47 18.07 2.98
CA ILE A 316 31.36 18.90 3.78
C ILE A 316 32.59 18.10 4.25
N GLY A 317 32.35 16.82 4.63
CA GLY A 317 33.42 15.89 4.95
C GLY A 317 34.40 15.70 3.78
N ILE A 318 33.91 15.48 2.57
CA ILE A 318 34.73 15.38 1.35
C ILE A 318 35.54 16.68 1.16
N MET A 319 34.89 17.83 1.27
CA MET A 319 35.52 19.14 1.10
C MET A 319 36.68 19.32 2.08
N ASN A 320 36.49 18.98 3.35
CA ASN A 320 37.50 19.12 4.39
C ASN A 320 38.69 18.18 4.16
N ILE A 321 38.43 16.92 3.74
CA ILE A 321 39.53 15.99 3.40
C ILE A 321 40.33 16.50 2.21
N MET A 322 39.64 16.96 1.18
CA MET A 322 40.29 17.46 -0.01
C MET A 322 41.14 18.69 0.25
N LEU A 323 40.66 19.61 1.11
CA LEU A 323 41.47 20.76 1.55
C LEU A 323 42.74 20.32 2.30
N ALA A 324 42.64 19.35 3.19
CA ALA A 324 43.79 18.77 3.88
C ALA A 324 44.75 18.07 2.88
N THR A 325 44.22 17.31 1.95
CA THR A 325 45.02 16.66 0.90
C THR A 325 45.73 17.68 -0.01
N VAL A 326 45.08 18.79 -0.34
CA VAL A 326 45.72 19.90 -1.09
C VAL A 326 46.89 20.51 -0.31
N THR A 327 46.72 20.75 1.00
CA THR A 327 47.82 21.29 1.84
C THR A 327 48.96 20.28 1.97
N GLU A 328 48.71 19.01 2.18
CA GLU A 328 49.73 17.95 2.22
C GLU A 328 50.50 17.79 0.90
N ARG A 329 49.84 18.01 -0.25
CA ARG A 329 50.42 17.86 -1.60
C ARG A 329 50.79 19.19 -2.25
N THR A 330 50.88 20.28 -1.50
CA THR A 330 51.17 21.62 -2.02
C THR A 330 52.43 21.65 -2.91
N ARG A 331 53.53 21.04 -2.45
CA ARG A 331 54.78 20.96 -3.20
C ARG A 331 54.63 20.17 -4.52
N GLU A 332 53.95 19.05 -4.51
CA GLU A 332 53.72 18.25 -5.70
C GLU A 332 52.91 19.01 -6.74
N ILE A 333 51.85 19.74 -6.31
CA ILE A 333 51.02 20.58 -7.15
C ILE A 333 51.84 21.72 -7.73
N GLY A 334 52.68 22.38 -6.89
CA GLY A 334 53.59 23.44 -7.28
C GLY A 334 54.55 23.01 -8.39
N VAL A 335 55.24 21.85 -8.22
CA VAL A 335 56.13 21.27 -9.23
C VAL A 335 55.39 21.04 -10.55
N ARG A 336 54.22 20.44 -10.51
CA ARG A 336 53.41 20.21 -11.75
C ARG A 336 53.04 21.50 -12.44
N ARG A 337 52.67 22.52 -11.66
CA ARG A 337 52.32 23.85 -12.18
C ARG A 337 53.56 24.56 -12.77
N ALA A 338 54.72 24.47 -12.14
CA ALA A 338 56.00 25.00 -12.64
C ALA A 338 56.44 24.33 -13.96
N LEU A 339 56.13 23.01 -14.13
CA LEU A 339 56.38 22.26 -15.37
C LEU A 339 55.33 22.50 -16.46
N GLY A 340 54.39 23.45 -16.27
CA GLY A 340 53.46 23.89 -17.29
C GLY A 340 52.08 23.22 -17.26
N ALA A 341 51.71 22.50 -16.20
CA ALA A 341 50.35 21.94 -16.08
C ALA A 341 49.28 23.05 -16.04
N LYS A 342 48.26 22.92 -16.90
CA LYS A 342 47.17 23.89 -16.94
C LYS A 342 46.27 23.74 -15.73
N LYS A 343 45.70 24.86 -15.23
CA LYS A 343 44.73 24.86 -14.10
C LYS A 343 43.59 23.83 -14.28
N ARG A 344 43.04 23.72 -15.49
CA ARG A 344 41.98 22.72 -15.83
C ARG A 344 42.43 21.28 -15.59
N GLN A 345 43.70 20.96 -15.77
CA GLN A 345 44.22 19.61 -15.54
C GLN A 345 44.25 19.24 -14.07
N ILE A 346 44.67 20.21 -13.23
CA ILE A 346 44.68 20.06 -11.77
C ILE A 346 43.23 19.90 -11.25
N ILE A 347 42.32 20.80 -11.68
CA ILE A 347 40.89 20.69 -11.31
C ILE A 347 40.32 19.34 -11.69
N ALA A 348 40.52 18.91 -12.94
CA ALA A 348 40.00 17.65 -13.42
C ALA A 348 40.57 16.43 -12.63
N GLN A 349 41.82 16.50 -12.23
CA GLN A 349 42.43 15.44 -11.41
C GLN A 349 41.74 15.33 -10.04
N PHE A 350 41.59 16.47 -9.32
CA PHE A 350 40.93 16.46 -8.02
C PHE A 350 39.44 16.11 -8.08
N LEU A 351 38.73 16.57 -9.13
CA LEU A 351 37.33 16.18 -9.34
C LEU A 351 37.18 14.69 -9.66
N MET A 352 38.11 14.08 -10.37
CA MET A 352 38.12 12.63 -10.54
C MET A 352 38.36 11.89 -9.20
N GLU A 353 39.23 12.40 -8.36
CA GLU A 353 39.51 11.81 -7.05
C GLU A 353 38.27 11.84 -6.16
N THR A 354 37.55 12.99 -6.08
CA THR A 354 36.27 13.10 -5.35
C THR A 354 35.15 12.27 -5.98
N GLY A 355 35.11 12.19 -7.32
CA GLY A 355 34.16 11.36 -8.04
C GLY A 355 34.32 9.88 -7.72
N VAL A 356 35.56 9.37 -7.68
CA VAL A 356 35.84 7.98 -7.29
C VAL A 356 35.42 7.71 -5.85
N LEU A 357 35.72 8.64 -4.92
CA LEU A 357 35.29 8.54 -3.53
C LEU A 357 33.77 8.43 -3.41
N SER A 358 33.06 9.28 -4.15
CA SER A 358 31.58 9.30 -4.13
C SER A 358 30.96 8.06 -4.79
N VAL A 359 31.58 7.54 -5.85
CA VAL A 359 31.14 6.30 -6.50
C VAL A 359 31.33 5.12 -5.54
N VAL A 360 32.50 5.00 -4.89
CA VAL A 360 32.78 3.91 -3.95
C VAL A 360 31.86 4.00 -2.73
N GLY A 361 31.73 5.20 -2.11
CA GLY A 361 30.79 5.43 -1.00
C GLY A 361 29.33 5.18 -1.42
N GLY A 362 28.96 5.63 -2.62
CA GLY A 362 27.65 5.41 -3.21
C GLY A 362 27.36 3.93 -3.46
N LEU A 363 28.29 3.15 -4.00
CA LEU A 363 28.13 1.71 -4.21
C LEU A 363 27.95 0.95 -2.88
N ILE A 364 28.76 1.28 -1.88
CA ILE A 364 28.60 0.69 -0.55
C ILE A 364 27.22 1.08 0.02
N GLY A 365 26.83 2.36 -0.11
CA GLY A 365 25.52 2.87 0.29
C GLY A 365 24.37 2.17 -0.43
N VAL A 366 24.52 1.83 -1.73
CA VAL A 366 23.55 1.03 -2.49
C VAL A 366 23.44 -0.37 -1.90
N VAL A 367 24.56 -1.05 -1.65
CA VAL A 367 24.53 -2.40 -1.06
C VAL A 367 23.80 -2.36 0.28
N VAL A 368 24.20 -1.47 1.19
CA VAL A 368 23.54 -1.34 2.48
C VAL A 368 22.07 -0.94 2.33
N GLY A 369 21.76 0.04 1.46
CA GLY A 369 20.42 0.55 1.21
C GLY A 369 19.46 -0.47 0.57
N VAL A 370 19.98 -1.44 -0.18
CA VAL A 370 19.19 -2.56 -0.71
C VAL A 370 18.95 -3.60 0.38
N PHE A 371 19.98 -4.00 1.12
CA PHE A 371 19.84 -5.05 2.15
C PHE A 371 19.07 -4.59 3.39
N PHE A 372 19.23 -3.36 3.82
CA PHE A 372 18.63 -2.84 5.05
C PHE A 372 17.10 -2.93 5.10
N PRO A 373 16.34 -2.54 4.06
CA PRO A 373 14.87 -2.67 4.06
C PRO A 373 14.40 -4.12 4.12
N TYR A 374 15.12 -5.06 3.49
CA TYR A 374 14.80 -6.49 3.59
C TYR A 374 15.04 -7.04 5.00
N LEU A 375 16.15 -6.63 5.63
CA LEU A 375 16.46 -7.01 7.00
C LEU A 375 15.39 -6.47 7.97
N LEU A 376 14.96 -5.23 7.75
CA LEU A 376 13.90 -4.60 8.54
C LEU A 376 12.56 -5.32 8.36
N SER A 377 12.19 -5.64 7.11
CA SER A 377 10.97 -6.40 6.80
C SER A 377 10.96 -7.77 7.46
N TRP A 378 12.09 -8.48 7.41
CA TRP A 378 12.25 -9.77 8.09
C TRP A 378 12.10 -9.65 9.61
N GLY A 379 12.69 -8.62 10.22
CA GLY A 379 12.57 -8.36 11.66
C GLY A 379 11.14 -8.02 12.09
N ILE A 380 10.43 -7.20 11.31
CA ILE A 380 9.03 -6.87 11.58
C ILE A 380 8.13 -8.10 11.41
N HIS A 381 8.35 -8.90 10.37
CA HIS A 381 7.62 -10.16 10.17
C HIS A 381 7.78 -11.12 11.38
N ALA A 382 8.98 -11.25 11.88
CA ALA A 382 9.28 -12.07 13.06
C ALA A 382 8.56 -11.58 14.34
N MET A 383 8.30 -10.27 14.47
CA MET A 383 7.66 -9.66 15.64
C MET A 383 6.14 -9.57 15.52
N THR A 384 5.60 -9.30 14.33
CA THR A 384 4.18 -8.97 14.13
C THR A 384 3.42 -10.00 13.30
N GLY A 385 4.11 -10.93 12.63
CA GLY A 385 3.51 -11.87 11.69
C GLY A 385 3.03 -11.24 10.38
N ASN A 386 3.19 -9.92 10.18
CA ASN A 386 2.77 -9.21 8.99
C ASN A 386 3.92 -9.12 7.98
N GLU A 387 3.63 -9.44 6.72
CA GLU A 387 4.58 -9.29 5.61
C GLU A 387 4.52 -7.87 5.05
N TYR A 388 5.60 -7.13 5.19
CA TYR A 388 5.77 -5.84 4.52
C TYR A 388 6.53 -6.04 3.22
N ARG A 389 5.89 -5.71 2.12
CA ARG A 389 6.48 -5.86 0.79
C ARG A 389 7.46 -4.71 0.52
N VAL A 390 8.73 -5.04 0.39
CA VAL A 390 9.78 -4.09 0.00
C VAL A 390 10.00 -4.20 -1.50
N VAL A 391 9.93 -3.08 -2.22
CA VAL A 391 10.15 -3.04 -3.67
C VAL A 391 11.30 -2.10 -3.98
N VAL A 392 12.47 -2.65 -4.30
CA VAL A 392 13.63 -1.87 -4.77
C VAL A 392 13.58 -1.80 -6.28
N THR A 393 13.45 -0.59 -6.84
CA THR A 393 13.44 -0.38 -8.29
C THR A 393 14.86 -0.04 -8.80
N ALA A 394 15.19 -0.43 -10.03
CA ALA A 394 16.47 -0.06 -10.64
C ALA A 394 16.62 1.47 -10.74
N TRP A 395 15.51 2.19 -10.91
CA TRP A 395 15.47 3.64 -10.94
C TRP A 395 15.91 4.28 -9.61
N SER A 396 15.48 3.73 -8.48
CA SER A 396 15.88 4.23 -7.14
C SER A 396 17.38 4.10 -6.91
N VAL A 397 17.98 3.01 -7.37
CA VAL A 397 19.43 2.79 -7.30
C VAL A 397 20.20 3.78 -8.18
N LEU A 398 19.76 3.98 -9.43
CA LEU A 398 20.38 4.94 -10.34
C LEU A 398 20.27 6.39 -9.84
N MET A 399 19.12 6.78 -9.33
CA MET A 399 18.91 8.09 -8.72
C MET A 399 19.83 8.34 -7.53
N ALA A 400 19.88 7.38 -6.59
CA ALA A 400 20.71 7.50 -5.39
C ALA A 400 22.20 7.60 -5.74
N LEU A 401 22.67 6.80 -6.70
CA LEU A 401 24.04 6.85 -7.19
C LEU A 401 24.35 8.17 -7.90
N GLY A 402 23.41 8.64 -8.73
CA GLY A 402 23.54 9.95 -9.41
C GLY A 402 23.64 11.10 -8.43
N ILE A 403 22.81 11.12 -7.38
CA ILE A 403 22.84 12.14 -6.32
C ILE A 403 24.17 12.07 -5.55
N SER A 404 24.67 10.87 -5.22
CA SER A 404 25.96 10.69 -4.56
C SER A 404 27.11 11.29 -5.36
N VAL A 405 27.18 11.00 -6.65
CA VAL A 405 28.22 11.52 -7.57
C VAL A 405 28.09 13.03 -7.71
N ALA A 406 26.87 13.55 -7.87
CA ALA A 406 26.62 14.99 -7.96
C ALA A 406 27.09 15.73 -6.69
N THR A 407 26.81 15.17 -5.50
CA THR A 407 27.28 15.70 -4.22
C THR A 407 28.79 15.73 -4.16
N GLY A 408 29.47 14.63 -4.51
CA GLY A 408 30.92 14.59 -4.50
C GLY A 408 31.58 15.60 -5.45
N ILE A 409 31.02 15.77 -6.65
CA ILE A 409 31.49 16.78 -7.59
C ILE A 409 31.24 18.19 -7.03
N ALA A 410 30.04 18.49 -6.54
CA ALA A 410 29.69 19.80 -6.01
C ALA A 410 30.62 20.25 -4.89
N PHE A 411 30.87 19.40 -3.90
CA PHE A 411 31.75 19.69 -2.78
C PHE A 411 33.25 19.57 -3.11
N GLY A 412 33.62 18.85 -4.19
CA GLY A 412 34.96 18.74 -4.70
C GLY A 412 35.44 19.97 -5.51
N VAL A 413 34.51 20.75 -6.09
CA VAL A 413 34.86 21.91 -6.95
C VAL A 413 35.68 22.96 -6.19
N TYR A 414 35.27 23.32 -4.98
CA TYR A 414 35.96 24.36 -4.20
C TYR A 414 37.42 24.01 -3.89
N PRO A 415 37.75 22.85 -3.25
CA PRO A 415 39.14 22.46 -3.01
C PRO A 415 39.94 22.28 -4.30
N ALA A 416 39.33 21.74 -5.38
CA ALA A 416 40.03 21.58 -6.65
C ALA A 416 40.42 22.94 -7.29
N ARG A 417 39.54 23.94 -7.19
CA ARG A 417 39.89 25.32 -7.64
C ARG A 417 41.01 25.90 -6.81
N ARG A 418 40.96 25.78 -5.49
CA ARG A 418 41.99 26.29 -4.58
C ARG A 418 43.34 25.63 -4.87
N ALA A 419 43.37 24.33 -5.13
CA ALA A 419 44.62 23.62 -5.54
C ALA A 419 45.17 24.16 -6.87
N ALA A 420 44.32 24.49 -7.84
CA ALA A 420 44.75 25.00 -9.14
C ALA A 420 45.22 26.47 -9.12
N GLU A 421 44.86 27.22 -8.09
CA GLU A 421 45.21 28.63 -7.90
C GLU A 421 46.52 28.81 -7.08
N LEU A 422 47.09 27.75 -6.52
CA LEU A 422 48.36 27.79 -5.79
C LEU A 422 49.48 28.40 -6.65
N ASP A 423 50.22 29.37 -6.09
CA ASP A 423 51.40 29.94 -6.74
C ASP A 423 52.56 28.93 -6.68
N PRO A 424 53.15 28.56 -7.85
CA PRO A 424 54.24 27.62 -7.91
C PRO A 424 55.48 28.06 -7.07
N ILE A 425 55.71 29.38 -6.97
CA ILE A 425 56.86 29.92 -6.23
C ILE A 425 56.68 29.76 -4.72
N GLU A 426 55.48 30.10 -4.22
CA GLU A 426 55.16 29.92 -2.81
C GLU A 426 55.10 28.44 -2.41
N ALA A 427 54.55 27.59 -3.27
CA ALA A 427 54.43 26.16 -3.04
C ALA A 427 55.81 25.43 -2.94
N LEU A 428 56.86 25.98 -3.56
CA LEU A 428 58.22 25.45 -3.49
C LEU A 428 59.04 26.03 -2.34
N ARG A 429 58.61 27.17 -1.78
CA ARG A 429 59.32 27.88 -0.70
C ARG A 429 58.92 27.36 0.69
N HIS A 430 57.76 26.78 0.85
CA HIS A 430 57.24 26.31 2.14
C HIS A 430 57.43 24.78 2.34
N GLY A 431 58.50 24.21 1.79
CA GLY A 431 58.89 22.79 1.95
C GLY A 431 60.24 22.61 2.60
#